data_b3181ee5bc9478f9c39ac199ad41e7c9
#
_entry.id   b3181ee5bc9478f9c39ac199ad41e7c9
#
_cell.length_a   1.000
_cell.length_b   1.000
_cell.length_c   1.000
_cell.angle_alpha   90.00
_cell.angle_beta   90.00
_cell.angle_gamma   90.00
#
_symmetry.space_group_name_H-M   'P 1'
#
loop_
_entity.id
_entity.type
_entity.pdbx_description
1 polymer ?
#
loop_
_entity_poly.entity_id
_entity_poly.type
_entity_poly.pdbx_seq_one_letter_code
_entity_poly.pdbx_strand_id
1 'polypeptide(L)'
;MKNTAKIFSYTARRGSYITTMSALLFMMIVEGGVFAFLIAKLIPDELINLALLGLSVALFLLISSKLLAPLWTKHRLSIVDLQLHYGLDFRASVPREAIIAAQQVRERVALPVVRYEAEKQRIVAVFSEQGQVLLRLDQPYPFRTGFFKRVLADQILINVDQRDELLAALGLPAAGTQRPELLAKAQP
;
A
#
# COMPACT_ATOMS: atom_id res chain seq x y z
N MET A 1 -13.10 -29.04 -3.24
CA MET A 1 -13.56 -27.68 -3.58
C MET A 1 -12.32 -26.82 -3.78
N LYS A 2 -12.10 -26.23 -4.95
CA LYS A 2 -10.95 -25.35 -5.20
C LYS A 2 -11.15 -24.06 -4.38
N ASN A 3 -10.33 -23.88 -3.35
CA ASN A 3 -10.23 -22.64 -2.58
C ASN A 3 -9.61 -21.54 -3.46
N THR A 4 -10.42 -20.93 -4.31
CA THR A 4 -9.94 -19.83 -5.16
C THR A 4 -9.95 -18.53 -4.35
N ALA A 5 -8.78 -18.08 -3.96
CA ALA A 5 -8.64 -16.75 -3.35
C ALA A 5 -9.08 -15.67 -4.34
N LYS A 6 -9.92 -14.73 -3.90
CA LYS A 6 -10.27 -13.55 -4.69
C LYS A 6 -9.12 -12.54 -4.65
N ILE A 7 -8.82 -11.96 -5.79
CA ILE A 7 -7.71 -11.01 -5.96
C ILE A 7 -8.30 -9.64 -6.26
N PHE A 8 -7.84 -8.62 -5.53
CA PHE A 8 -8.28 -7.24 -5.67
C PHE A 8 -7.10 -6.33 -6.00
N SER A 9 -7.24 -5.51 -7.03
CA SER A 9 -6.28 -4.45 -7.35
C SER A 9 -6.60 -3.18 -6.57
N TYR A 10 -5.59 -2.31 -6.43
CA TYR A 10 -5.73 -1.03 -5.72
C TYR A 10 -5.12 0.14 -6.50
N THR A 11 -4.78 -0.07 -7.74
CA THR A 11 -4.21 0.94 -8.63
C THR A 11 -5.30 1.53 -9.52
N ALA A 12 -6.35 2.11 -8.90
CA ALA A 12 -7.39 2.84 -9.63
C ALA A 12 -6.74 3.82 -10.62
N ARG A 13 -7.14 3.79 -11.88
CA ARG A 13 -6.50 4.53 -12.97
C ARG A 13 -5.06 4.09 -13.25
N ARG A 14 -4.87 2.80 -13.36
CA ARG A 14 -3.59 2.19 -13.72
C ARG A 14 -2.88 2.91 -14.86
N GLY A 15 -3.61 3.38 -15.87
CA GLY A 15 -3.04 4.15 -16.99
C GLY A 15 -2.38 5.45 -16.53
N SER A 16 -3.09 6.27 -15.73
CA SER A 16 -2.54 7.52 -15.19
C SER A 16 -1.31 7.28 -14.31
N TYR A 17 -1.35 6.23 -13.48
CA TYR A 17 -0.20 5.86 -12.66
C TYR A 17 1.00 5.46 -13.52
N ILE A 18 0.80 4.61 -14.52
CA ILE A 18 1.85 4.18 -15.44
C ILE A 18 2.46 5.41 -16.14
N THR A 19 1.63 6.32 -16.64
CA THR A 19 2.12 7.54 -17.33
C THR A 19 2.99 8.39 -16.39
N THR A 20 2.50 8.63 -15.15
CA THR A 20 3.27 9.43 -14.18
C THR A 20 4.57 8.74 -13.79
N MET A 21 4.54 7.43 -13.54
CA MET A 21 5.75 6.67 -13.18
C MET A 21 6.73 6.59 -14.34
N SER A 22 6.25 6.44 -15.59
CA SER A 22 7.11 6.46 -16.77
C SER A 22 7.80 7.82 -16.95
N ALA A 23 7.07 8.92 -16.72
CA ALA A 23 7.66 10.24 -16.76
C ALA A 23 8.72 10.45 -15.68
N LEU A 24 8.46 10.01 -14.44
CA LEU A 24 9.43 10.07 -13.36
C LEU A 24 10.67 9.22 -13.63
N LEU A 25 10.49 7.99 -14.11
CA LEU A 25 11.61 7.12 -14.49
C LEU A 25 12.42 7.71 -15.64
N PHE A 26 11.77 8.32 -16.62
CA PHE A 26 12.46 9.01 -17.70
C PHE A 26 13.29 10.20 -17.18
N MET A 27 12.71 11.04 -16.31
CA MET A 27 13.47 12.13 -15.68
C MET A 27 14.69 11.59 -14.91
N MET A 28 14.52 10.54 -14.11
CA MET A 28 15.62 9.92 -13.37
C MET A 28 16.73 9.39 -14.29
N ILE A 29 16.38 8.85 -15.46
CA ILE A 29 17.38 8.39 -16.46
C ILE A 29 18.15 9.59 -17.01
N VAL A 30 17.45 10.66 -17.37
CA VAL A 30 18.08 11.87 -17.91
C VAL A 30 18.99 12.51 -16.87
N GLU A 31 18.50 12.75 -15.65
CA GLU A 31 19.29 13.33 -14.54
C GLU A 31 20.48 12.45 -14.16
N GLY A 32 20.26 11.14 -14.05
CA GLY A 32 21.31 10.16 -13.78
C GLY A 32 22.40 10.14 -14.87
N GLY A 33 21.99 10.24 -16.12
CA GLY A 33 22.92 10.34 -17.27
C GLY A 33 23.75 11.61 -17.26
N VAL A 34 23.12 12.77 -16.99
CA VAL A 34 23.83 14.04 -16.83
C VAL A 34 24.82 13.96 -15.65
N PHE A 35 24.38 13.42 -14.52
CA PHE A 35 25.23 13.27 -13.34
C PHE A 35 26.42 12.35 -13.59
N ALA A 36 26.19 11.20 -14.23
CA ALA A 36 27.28 10.28 -14.62
C ALA A 36 28.29 10.94 -15.57
N PHE A 37 27.81 11.72 -16.55
CA PHE A 37 28.68 12.48 -17.45
C PHE A 37 29.54 13.51 -16.72
N LEU A 38 28.94 14.26 -15.79
CA LEU A 38 29.68 15.24 -14.97
C LEU A 38 30.74 14.58 -14.09
N ILE A 39 30.41 13.48 -13.43
CA ILE A 39 31.36 12.71 -12.64
C ILE A 39 32.54 12.26 -13.48
N ALA A 40 32.29 11.68 -14.67
CA ALA A 40 33.32 11.20 -15.57
C ALA A 40 34.26 12.34 -16.05
N LYS A 41 33.76 13.58 -16.10
CA LYS A 41 34.55 14.75 -16.47
C LYS A 41 35.35 15.37 -15.32
N LEU A 42 34.80 15.32 -14.10
CA LEU A 42 35.37 16.00 -12.94
C LEU A 42 36.31 15.11 -12.13
N ILE A 43 36.13 13.80 -12.18
CA ILE A 43 36.90 12.82 -11.42
C ILE A 43 37.75 12.00 -12.40
N PRO A 44 39.06 12.19 -12.42
CA PRO A 44 39.95 11.47 -13.36
C PRO A 44 40.21 10.01 -12.96
N ASP A 45 39.86 9.60 -11.74
CA ASP A 45 40.10 8.25 -11.24
C ASP A 45 39.01 7.28 -11.76
N GLU A 46 39.43 6.33 -12.58
CA GLU A 46 38.52 5.35 -13.20
C GLU A 46 37.84 4.45 -12.18
N LEU A 47 38.53 4.08 -11.10
CA LEU A 47 37.97 3.19 -10.06
C LEU A 47 36.86 3.90 -9.29
N ILE A 48 37.10 5.17 -8.93
CA ILE A 48 36.09 5.99 -8.26
C ILE A 48 34.89 6.23 -9.18
N ASN A 49 35.12 6.51 -10.46
CA ASN A 49 34.05 6.66 -11.46
C ASN A 49 33.18 5.39 -11.58
N LEU A 50 33.82 4.22 -11.66
CA LEU A 50 33.10 2.96 -11.76
C LEU A 50 32.27 2.68 -10.49
N ALA A 51 32.84 2.97 -9.31
CA ALA A 51 32.14 2.80 -8.02
C ALA A 51 30.90 3.72 -7.93
N LEU A 52 31.04 5.00 -8.29
CA LEU A 52 29.94 5.96 -8.29
C LEU A 52 28.84 5.62 -9.31
N LEU A 53 29.22 5.14 -10.49
CA LEU A 53 28.28 4.68 -11.50
C LEU A 53 27.53 3.45 -10.98
N GLY A 54 28.23 2.47 -10.42
CA GLY A 54 27.62 1.29 -9.83
C GLY A 54 26.63 1.63 -8.71
N LEU A 55 27.00 2.54 -7.83
CA LEU A 55 26.11 3.04 -6.76
C LEU A 55 24.87 3.74 -7.34
N SER A 56 25.04 4.56 -8.36
CA SER A 56 23.94 5.26 -9.02
C SER A 56 22.95 4.30 -9.67
N VAL A 57 23.46 3.28 -10.35
CA VAL A 57 22.62 2.22 -10.96
C VAL A 57 21.87 1.42 -9.89
N ALA A 58 22.55 1.03 -8.81
CA ALA A 58 21.92 0.31 -7.71
C ALA A 58 20.80 1.13 -7.06
N LEU A 59 21.03 2.43 -6.82
CA LEU A 59 20.04 3.34 -6.28
C LEU A 59 18.84 3.52 -7.25
N PHE A 60 19.10 3.67 -8.54
CA PHE A 60 18.07 3.74 -9.57
C PHE A 60 17.19 2.49 -9.58
N LEU A 61 17.79 1.31 -9.54
CA LEU A 61 17.05 0.03 -9.51
C LEU A 61 16.22 -0.10 -8.23
N LEU A 62 16.76 0.32 -7.09
CA LEU A 62 16.03 0.31 -5.81
C LEU A 62 14.80 1.23 -5.85
N ILE A 63 14.98 2.46 -6.31
CA ILE A 63 13.87 3.43 -6.41
C ILE A 63 12.83 2.94 -7.43
N SER A 64 13.27 2.50 -8.61
CA SER A 64 12.40 1.99 -9.66
C SER A 64 11.58 0.78 -9.18
N SER A 65 12.19 -0.14 -8.44
CA SER A 65 11.49 -1.29 -7.89
C SER A 65 10.40 -0.89 -6.89
N LYS A 66 10.65 0.11 -6.06
CA LYS A 66 9.65 0.67 -5.13
C LYS A 66 8.49 1.35 -5.87
N LEU A 67 8.80 2.16 -6.87
CA LEU A 67 7.81 2.87 -7.66
C LEU A 67 6.92 1.92 -8.48
N LEU A 68 7.48 0.81 -8.97
CA LEU A 68 6.74 -0.15 -9.79
C LEU A 68 6.05 -1.25 -8.98
N ALA A 69 6.46 -1.47 -7.73
CA ALA A 69 5.90 -2.52 -6.87
C ALA A 69 4.36 -2.50 -6.76
N PRO A 70 3.67 -1.35 -6.68
CA PRO A 70 2.21 -1.31 -6.66
C PRO A 70 1.53 -1.89 -7.89
N LEU A 71 2.20 -1.96 -9.04
CA LEU A 71 1.64 -2.55 -10.26
C LEU A 71 1.57 -4.09 -10.20
N TRP A 72 2.44 -4.71 -9.40
CA TRP A 72 2.54 -6.17 -9.27
C TRP A 72 1.91 -6.72 -7.99
N THR A 73 1.80 -5.88 -6.97
CA THR A 73 1.19 -6.30 -5.70
C THR A 73 -0.32 -6.12 -5.74
N LYS A 74 -1.05 -7.04 -5.10
CA LYS A 74 -2.52 -7.06 -5.05
C LYS A 74 -2.97 -7.56 -3.70
N HIS A 75 -4.14 -7.12 -3.27
CA HIS A 75 -4.80 -7.70 -2.10
C HIS A 75 -5.40 -9.05 -2.46
N ARG A 76 -5.38 -9.99 -1.53
CA ARG A 76 -5.94 -11.34 -1.71
C ARG A 76 -6.86 -11.65 -0.55
N LEU A 77 -8.11 -11.98 -0.86
CA LEU A 77 -9.06 -12.48 0.12
C LEU A 77 -9.19 -13.99 -0.05
N SER A 78 -8.78 -14.73 0.97
CA SER A 78 -9.01 -16.16 1.09
C SER A 78 -10.24 -16.43 1.98
N ILE A 79 -10.55 -17.71 2.23
CA ILE A 79 -11.59 -18.09 3.19
C ILE A 79 -11.15 -17.74 4.62
N VAL A 80 -9.86 -17.81 4.90
CA VAL A 80 -9.30 -17.68 6.25
C VAL A 80 -8.84 -16.27 6.55
N ASP A 81 -8.23 -15.59 5.57
CA ASP A 81 -7.53 -14.32 5.80
C ASP A 81 -7.69 -13.33 4.63
N LEU A 82 -7.51 -12.07 4.95
CA LEU A 82 -7.32 -10.98 4.01
C LEU A 82 -5.84 -10.59 4.02
N GLN A 83 -5.16 -10.90 2.93
CA GLN A 83 -3.76 -10.52 2.72
C GLN A 83 -3.71 -9.16 2.04
N LEU A 84 -3.16 -8.19 2.74
CA LEU A 84 -2.98 -6.84 2.28
C LEU A 84 -1.52 -6.66 1.83
N HIS A 85 -1.34 -6.25 0.58
CA HIS A 85 -0.04 -5.94 0.03
C HIS A 85 -0.09 -4.54 -0.56
N TYR A 86 0.80 -3.67 -0.12
CA TYR A 86 0.93 -2.32 -0.63
C TYR A 86 2.39 -2.06 -1.03
N GLY A 87 2.69 -2.37 -2.27
CA GLY A 87 4.05 -2.31 -2.79
C GLY A 87 5.02 -3.14 -1.96
N LEU A 88 6.15 -2.55 -1.62
CA LEU A 88 7.15 -3.12 -0.71
C LEU A 88 7.02 -2.59 0.73
N ASP A 89 6.22 -1.54 0.94
CA ASP A 89 6.19 -0.78 2.19
C ASP A 89 5.23 -1.37 3.23
N PHE A 90 4.21 -2.14 2.79
CA PHE A 90 3.25 -2.72 3.71
C PHE A 90 2.79 -4.10 3.27
N ARG A 91 2.87 -5.04 4.20
CA ARG A 91 2.32 -6.38 4.06
C ARG A 91 1.68 -6.82 5.37
N ALA A 92 0.43 -7.25 5.30
CA ALA A 92 -0.32 -7.74 6.44
C ALA A 92 -1.20 -8.93 6.06
N SER A 93 -1.42 -9.83 7.00
CA SER A 93 -2.45 -10.86 6.93
C SER A 93 -3.38 -10.66 8.10
N VAL A 94 -4.65 -10.46 7.81
CA VAL A 94 -5.72 -10.23 8.80
C VAL A 94 -6.68 -11.40 8.74
N PRO A 95 -6.89 -12.12 9.84
CA PRO A 95 -7.90 -13.17 9.89
C PRO A 95 -9.26 -12.59 9.48
N ARG A 96 -9.99 -13.30 8.63
CA ARG A 96 -11.28 -12.81 8.13
C ARG A 96 -12.28 -12.60 9.25
N GLU A 97 -12.27 -13.48 10.24
CA GLU A 97 -13.12 -13.43 11.43
C GLU A 97 -12.84 -12.23 12.34
N ALA A 98 -11.60 -11.72 12.30
CA ALA A 98 -11.21 -10.53 13.05
C ALA A 98 -11.76 -9.23 12.44
N ILE A 99 -12.25 -9.25 11.21
CA ILE A 99 -12.81 -8.07 10.55
C ILE A 99 -14.28 -7.95 10.96
N ILE A 100 -14.57 -7.08 11.93
CA ILE A 100 -15.92 -6.87 12.47
C ILE A 100 -16.75 -5.87 11.68
N ALA A 101 -16.10 -4.94 10.97
CA ALA A 101 -16.76 -3.98 10.11
C ALA A 101 -15.87 -3.57 8.95
N ALA A 102 -16.50 -3.29 7.81
CA ALA A 102 -15.86 -2.67 6.66
C ALA A 102 -16.78 -1.58 6.12
N GLN A 103 -16.27 -0.37 6.03
CA GLN A 103 -17.07 0.75 5.56
C GLN A 103 -16.35 1.52 4.47
N GLN A 104 -17.13 2.01 3.54
CA GLN A 104 -16.66 2.92 2.53
C GLN A 104 -16.41 4.29 3.14
N VAL A 105 -15.25 4.85 2.89
CA VAL A 105 -14.90 6.20 3.36
C VAL A 105 -14.32 7.01 2.21
N ARG A 106 -14.29 8.32 2.38
CA ARG A 106 -13.61 9.23 1.47
C ARG A 106 -12.84 10.24 2.30
N GLU A 107 -11.59 9.92 2.55
CA GLU A 107 -10.69 10.81 3.29
C GLU A 107 -9.67 11.42 2.32
N ARG A 108 -9.40 12.71 2.50
CA ARG A 108 -8.29 13.37 1.81
C ARG A 108 -7.00 12.99 2.52
N VAL A 109 -6.18 12.20 1.85
CA VAL A 109 -4.89 11.75 2.36
C VAL A 109 -3.83 12.14 1.35
N ALA A 110 -2.69 12.66 1.81
CA ALA A 110 -1.54 12.88 0.93
C ALA A 110 -1.08 11.53 0.35
N LEU A 111 -1.02 11.42 -0.96
CA LEU A 111 -0.84 10.17 -1.70
C LEU A 111 0.53 10.10 -2.40
N PRO A 112 1.06 8.90 -2.61
CA PRO A 112 0.73 7.60 -1.99
C PRO A 112 1.28 7.54 -0.56
N VAL A 113 0.62 6.82 0.34
CA VAL A 113 1.05 6.77 1.74
C VAL A 113 0.85 5.42 2.40
N VAL A 114 1.86 5.01 3.17
CA VAL A 114 1.75 3.98 4.22
C VAL A 114 2.23 4.61 5.51
N ARG A 115 1.30 4.85 6.45
CA ARG A 115 1.62 5.46 7.74
C ARG A 115 0.77 4.89 8.86
N TYR A 116 1.26 5.00 10.07
CA TYR A 116 0.50 4.72 11.28
C TYR A 116 0.05 6.02 11.94
N GLU A 117 -1.24 6.12 12.20
CA GLU A 117 -1.87 7.22 12.93
C GLU A 117 -2.15 6.76 14.36
N ALA A 118 -1.30 7.16 15.30
CA ALA A 118 -1.35 6.69 16.69
C ALA A 118 -2.64 7.12 17.41
N GLU A 119 -3.13 8.34 17.17
CA GLU A 119 -4.35 8.86 17.78
C GLU A 119 -5.59 8.02 17.45
N LYS A 120 -5.62 7.42 16.26
CA LYS A 120 -6.73 6.59 15.78
C LYS A 120 -6.43 5.09 15.85
N GLN A 121 -5.27 4.71 16.34
CA GLN A 121 -4.74 3.32 16.29
C GLN A 121 -4.91 2.69 14.90
N ARG A 122 -4.66 3.48 13.86
CA ARG A 122 -4.99 3.15 12.48
C ARG A 122 -3.77 3.09 11.58
N ILE A 123 -3.74 2.07 10.71
CA ILE A 123 -2.83 2.05 9.58
C ILE A 123 -3.55 2.66 8.38
N VAL A 124 -2.88 3.59 7.73
CA VAL A 124 -3.30 4.17 6.45
C VAL A 124 -2.37 3.61 5.37
N ALA A 125 -2.93 2.80 4.46
CA ALA A 125 -2.22 2.24 3.31
C ALA A 125 -3.04 2.57 2.05
N VAL A 126 -2.88 3.78 1.56
CA VAL A 126 -3.74 4.35 0.51
C VAL A 126 -2.89 4.83 -0.66
N PHE A 127 -3.31 4.45 -1.86
CA PHE A 127 -2.66 4.77 -3.12
C PHE A 127 -3.44 5.80 -3.96
N SER A 128 -4.75 5.89 -3.75
CA SER A 128 -5.62 6.84 -4.41
C SER A 128 -6.73 7.33 -3.47
N GLU A 129 -7.34 8.47 -3.78
CA GLU A 129 -8.51 8.95 -3.04
C GLU A 129 -9.78 8.15 -3.34
N GLN A 130 -9.76 7.33 -4.39
CA GLN A 130 -10.90 6.52 -4.80
C GLN A 130 -10.80 5.11 -4.22
N GLY A 131 -11.97 4.51 -3.98
CA GLY A 131 -12.05 3.13 -3.54
C GLY A 131 -11.55 2.89 -2.11
N GLN A 132 -11.57 3.92 -1.26
CA GLN A 132 -11.13 3.78 0.13
C GLN A 132 -12.12 2.94 0.94
N VAL A 133 -11.57 2.00 1.69
CA VAL A 133 -12.30 1.11 2.60
C VAL A 133 -11.60 1.15 3.96
N LEU A 134 -12.36 1.48 4.99
CA LEU A 134 -11.90 1.37 6.37
C LEU A 134 -12.35 0.03 6.93
N LEU A 135 -11.38 -0.80 7.29
CA LEU A 135 -11.59 -2.05 7.99
C LEU A 135 -11.43 -1.81 9.49
N ARG A 136 -12.35 -2.35 10.29
CA ARG A 136 -12.25 -2.37 11.76
C ARG A 136 -12.06 -3.80 12.21
N LEU A 137 -11.15 -3.99 13.16
CA LEU A 137 -10.80 -5.27 13.72
C LEU A 137 -11.40 -5.40 15.14
N ASP A 138 -11.61 -6.62 15.58
CA ASP A 138 -12.14 -6.95 16.91
C ASP A 138 -11.19 -6.52 18.04
N GLN A 139 -9.89 -6.49 17.75
CA GLN A 139 -8.84 -6.10 18.68
C GLN A 139 -7.63 -5.52 17.92
N PRO A 140 -6.71 -4.83 18.60
CA PRO A 140 -5.47 -4.38 17.98
C PRO A 140 -4.57 -5.55 17.58
N TYR A 141 -4.21 -5.61 16.31
CA TYR A 141 -3.27 -6.60 15.75
C TYR A 141 -1.89 -5.99 15.53
N PRO A 142 -0.81 -6.79 15.66
CA PRO A 142 0.53 -6.34 15.35
C PRO A 142 0.76 -6.30 13.84
N PHE A 143 1.07 -5.13 13.31
CA PHE A 143 1.40 -4.92 11.91
C PHE A 143 2.84 -4.44 11.75
N ARG A 144 3.41 -4.76 10.60
CA ARG A 144 4.73 -4.29 10.21
C ARG A 144 4.58 -3.21 9.15
N THR A 145 5.05 -2.00 9.47
CA THR A 145 5.07 -0.86 8.55
C THR A 145 6.52 -0.50 8.22
N GLY A 146 6.83 -0.41 6.93
CA GLY A 146 8.21 -0.24 6.49
C GLY A 146 9.12 -1.42 6.86
N PHE A 147 10.43 -1.16 6.93
CA PHE A 147 11.40 -2.24 7.12
C PHE A 147 11.44 -2.81 8.55
N PHE A 148 11.22 -1.99 9.59
CA PHE A 148 11.50 -2.41 10.97
C PHE A 148 10.43 -2.03 11.99
N LYS A 149 9.45 -1.18 11.66
CA LYS A 149 8.49 -0.68 12.62
C LYS A 149 7.32 -1.65 12.81
N ARG A 150 7.11 -2.10 14.05
CA ARG A 150 5.89 -2.83 14.45
C ARG A 150 4.95 -1.87 15.18
N VAL A 151 3.68 -1.92 14.84
CA VAL A 151 2.62 -1.10 15.43
C VAL A 151 1.42 -1.97 15.73
N LEU A 152 0.65 -1.60 16.75
CA LEU A 152 -0.64 -2.21 17.05
C LEU A 152 -1.73 -1.31 16.45
N ALA A 153 -2.64 -1.91 15.69
CA ALA A 153 -3.75 -1.18 15.10
C ALA A 153 -5.01 -2.05 15.09
N ASP A 154 -6.15 -1.42 15.35
CA ASP A 154 -7.48 -2.00 15.25
C ASP A 154 -8.24 -1.51 14.01
N GLN A 155 -7.64 -0.57 13.27
CA GLN A 155 -8.22 -0.04 12.04
C GLN A 155 -7.20 -0.02 10.91
N ILE A 156 -7.67 -0.33 9.70
CA ILE A 156 -6.84 -0.30 8.49
C ILE A 156 -7.62 0.43 7.40
N LEU A 157 -7.08 1.54 6.93
CA LEU A 157 -7.58 2.26 5.77
C LEU A 157 -6.80 1.82 4.54
N ILE A 158 -7.50 1.20 3.60
CA ILE A 158 -6.94 0.75 2.32
C ILE A 158 -7.72 1.34 1.16
N ASN A 159 -7.19 1.27 -0.04
CA ASN A 159 -7.99 1.46 -1.25
C ASN A 159 -8.04 0.18 -2.09
N VAL A 160 -9.19 -0.04 -2.74
CA VAL A 160 -9.46 -1.20 -3.58
C VAL A 160 -10.26 -0.75 -4.78
N ASP A 161 -9.86 -1.17 -5.98
CA ASP A 161 -10.55 -0.80 -7.22
C ASP A 161 -11.95 -1.41 -7.29
N GLN A 162 -12.07 -2.69 -6.93
CA GLN A 162 -13.35 -3.43 -6.86
C GLN A 162 -13.90 -3.42 -5.43
N ARG A 163 -14.12 -2.23 -4.89
CA ARG A 163 -14.55 -2.01 -3.52
C ARG A 163 -15.81 -2.78 -3.13
N ASP A 164 -16.86 -2.67 -3.96
CA ASP A 164 -18.15 -3.27 -3.67
C ASP A 164 -18.08 -4.82 -3.68
N GLU A 165 -17.24 -5.38 -4.55
CA GLU A 165 -16.96 -6.82 -4.56
C GLU A 165 -16.21 -7.27 -3.31
N LEU A 166 -15.26 -6.44 -2.80
CA LEU A 166 -14.57 -6.74 -1.55
C LEU A 166 -15.54 -6.74 -0.37
N LEU A 167 -16.38 -5.72 -0.26
CA LEU A 167 -17.39 -5.60 0.81
C LEU A 167 -18.38 -6.77 0.76
N ALA A 168 -18.88 -7.10 -0.42
CA ALA A 168 -19.75 -8.27 -0.60
C ALA A 168 -19.05 -9.58 -0.25
N ALA A 169 -17.77 -9.73 -0.63
CA ALA A 169 -17.01 -10.94 -0.35
C ALA A 169 -16.67 -11.09 1.15
N LEU A 170 -16.56 -9.99 1.90
CA LEU A 170 -16.39 -10.02 3.35
C LEU A 170 -17.70 -10.43 4.05
N GLY A 171 -18.85 -10.33 3.38
CA GLY A 171 -20.15 -10.67 3.96
C GLY A 171 -20.62 -9.67 5.02
N LEU A 172 -20.03 -8.48 5.03
CA LEU A 172 -20.38 -7.43 5.98
C LEU A 172 -21.47 -6.55 5.38
N PRO A 173 -22.46 -6.10 6.16
CA PRO A 173 -23.51 -5.23 5.67
C PRO A 173 -22.91 -3.95 5.09
N ALA A 174 -23.36 -3.54 3.90
CA ALA A 174 -22.98 -2.27 3.31
C ALA A 174 -23.24 -1.15 4.32
N ALA A 175 -22.28 -0.21 4.43
CA ALA A 175 -22.34 0.89 5.39
C ALA A 175 -23.58 1.77 5.14
N GLY A 176 -24.59 1.54 5.87
CA GLY A 176 -25.92 2.16 5.87
C GLY A 176 -26.83 1.46 6.86
N THR A 177 -26.54 0.20 7.16
CA THR A 177 -27.30 -0.59 8.12
C THR A 177 -26.44 -0.86 9.34
N GLN A 178 -26.16 0.18 10.12
CA GLN A 178 -25.60 0.00 11.46
C GLN A 178 -26.57 -0.88 12.25
N ARG A 179 -26.11 -2.06 12.67
CA ARG A 179 -26.76 -2.78 13.77
C ARG A 179 -26.47 -1.97 15.04
N PRO A 180 -27.47 -1.29 15.63
CA PRO A 180 -27.27 -0.50 16.86
C PRO A 180 -26.84 -1.35 18.07
N GLU A 181 -27.05 -2.66 17.98
CA GLU A 181 -26.83 -3.59 19.10
C GLU A 181 -25.36 -3.85 19.46
N LEU A 182 -24.42 -3.67 18.53
CA LEU A 182 -23.00 -3.93 18.82
C LEU A 182 -22.29 -2.75 19.48
N LEU A 183 -22.82 -1.52 19.34
CA LEU A 183 -22.27 -0.34 19.98
C LEU A 183 -22.70 -0.23 21.47
N ALA A 184 -23.78 -0.88 21.87
CA ALA A 184 -24.25 -0.87 23.25
C ALA A 184 -23.40 -1.76 24.19
N LYS A 185 -22.59 -2.69 23.65
CA LYS A 185 -21.72 -3.56 24.46
C LYS A 185 -20.30 -3.04 24.65
N ALA A 186 -19.94 -1.92 24.02
CA ALA A 186 -18.59 -1.34 24.07
C ALA A 186 -18.49 -0.06 24.92
N GLN A 187 -19.49 0.24 25.74
CA GLN A 187 -19.37 1.27 26.77
C GLN A 187 -19.16 0.59 28.12
N PRO A 188 -18.06 0.94 28.81
CA PRO A 188 -17.78 0.45 30.17
C PRO A 188 -18.78 0.97 31.20
#